data_a0c5a386397c8e7258d03e8b7ef00b8e
#
_entry.id   a0c5a386397c8e7258d03e8b7ef00b8e
#
_cell.length_a   1.000
_cell.length_b   1.000
_cell.length_c   1.000
_cell.angle_alpha   90.00
_cell.angle_beta   90.00
_cell.angle_gamma   90.00
#
_symmetry.space_group_name_H-M   'P 1'
#
loop_
_entity.id
_entity.type
_entity.pdbx_description
1 polymer ?
#
loop_
_entity_poly.entity_id
_entity_poly.type
_entity_poly.pdbx_seq_one_letter_code
_entity_poly.pdbx_strand_id
1 'polypeptide(L)'
;MNKGLSESSKPVILVITATVIVFAATVLIMFFDKPKYNDIKDIKVTVSATVSEAVTTANEESVNINTADAEELTKLFGIGEKRASDIIEYREKNGRFRSIEELTNVNGISESVLQKNADIITV
;
A
#
# COMPACT_ATOMS: atom_id res chain seq x y z
N MET A 1 -29.99 -31.08 -34.38
CA MET A 1 -29.83 -29.97 -35.35
C MET A 1 -28.72 -29.06 -34.89
N ASN A 2 -27.48 -29.40 -35.24
CA ASN A 2 -26.31 -28.55 -34.92
C ASN A 2 -26.20 -27.51 -36.04
N LYS A 3 -26.63 -26.27 -35.76
CA LYS A 3 -26.29 -25.14 -36.61
C LYS A 3 -24.82 -24.81 -36.36
N GLY A 4 -23.95 -25.32 -37.24
CA GLY A 4 -22.54 -24.92 -37.28
C GLY A 4 -22.46 -23.41 -37.45
N LEU A 5 -21.64 -22.78 -36.58
CA LEU A 5 -21.26 -21.37 -36.71
C LEU A 5 -20.77 -21.10 -38.12
N SER A 6 -21.35 -20.10 -38.79
CA SER A 6 -20.99 -19.68 -40.13
C SER A 6 -19.47 -19.47 -40.23
N GLU A 7 -18.86 -19.97 -41.27
CA GLU A 7 -17.41 -19.87 -41.53
C GLU A 7 -16.89 -18.42 -41.48
N SER A 8 -17.77 -17.45 -41.76
CA SER A 8 -17.46 -16.00 -41.68
C SER A 8 -17.29 -15.46 -40.28
N SER A 9 -17.78 -16.14 -39.23
CA SER A 9 -17.68 -15.65 -37.83
C SER A 9 -16.42 -16.15 -37.10
N LYS A 10 -15.73 -17.15 -37.62
CA LYS A 10 -14.53 -17.74 -37.02
C LYS A 10 -13.41 -16.72 -36.82
N PRO A 11 -13.05 -15.85 -37.79
CA PRO A 11 -11.97 -14.87 -37.57
C PRO A 11 -12.35 -13.80 -36.52
N VAL A 12 -13.63 -13.41 -36.46
CA VAL A 12 -14.10 -12.41 -35.50
C VAL A 12 -14.05 -12.95 -34.07
N ILE A 13 -14.47 -14.20 -33.87
CA ILE A 13 -14.40 -14.86 -32.55
C ILE A 13 -12.95 -15.01 -32.12
N LEU A 14 -12.02 -15.33 -33.02
CA LEU A 14 -10.61 -15.50 -32.74
C LEU A 14 -9.95 -14.18 -32.30
N VAL A 15 -10.32 -13.07 -32.95
CA VAL A 15 -9.84 -11.72 -32.55
C VAL A 15 -10.38 -11.32 -31.17
N ILE A 16 -11.69 -11.56 -30.95
CA ILE A 16 -12.30 -11.23 -29.65
C ILE A 16 -11.67 -12.05 -28.52
N THR A 17 -11.45 -13.34 -28.70
CA THR A 17 -10.83 -14.19 -27.70
C THR A 17 -9.37 -13.77 -27.43
N ALA A 18 -8.60 -13.41 -28.45
CA ALA A 18 -7.25 -12.93 -28.32
C ALA A 18 -7.18 -11.60 -27.51
N THR A 19 -8.09 -10.66 -27.79
CA THR A 19 -8.14 -9.38 -27.06
C THR A 19 -8.55 -9.58 -25.60
N VAL A 20 -9.47 -10.49 -25.29
CA VAL A 20 -9.87 -10.81 -23.92
C VAL A 20 -8.70 -11.45 -23.14
N ILE A 21 -7.95 -12.34 -23.77
CA ILE A 21 -6.78 -12.98 -23.13
C ILE A 21 -5.68 -11.95 -22.83
N VAL A 22 -5.39 -11.05 -23.77
CA VAL A 22 -4.40 -9.98 -23.58
C VAL A 22 -4.84 -9.04 -22.46
N PHE A 23 -6.12 -8.66 -22.44
CA PHE A 23 -6.66 -7.80 -21.38
C PHE A 23 -6.61 -8.48 -20.01
N ALA A 24 -7.00 -9.76 -19.93
CA ALA A 24 -6.89 -10.54 -18.69
C ALA A 24 -5.44 -10.67 -18.21
N ALA A 25 -4.48 -10.88 -19.11
CA ALA A 25 -3.07 -10.95 -18.80
C ALA A 25 -2.52 -9.61 -18.28
N THR A 26 -2.92 -8.48 -18.87
CA THR A 26 -2.50 -7.15 -18.41
C THR A 26 -3.07 -6.81 -17.04
N VAL A 27 -4.32 -7.16 -16.78
CA VAL A 27 -4.95 -7.00 -15.46
C VAL A 27 -4.25 -7.89 -14.43
N LEU A 28 -3.92 -9.13 -14.77
CA LEU A 28 -3.21 -10.04 -13.89
C LEU A 28 -1.81 -9.51 -13.54
N ILE A 29 -1.08 -8.97 -14.51
CA ILE A 29 0.25 -8.35 -14.29
C ILE A 29 0.12 -7.14 -13.36
N MET A 30 -0.89 -6.28 -13.55
CA MET A 30 -1.13 -5.15 -12.64
C MET A 30 -1.47 -5.57 -11.21
N PHE A 31 -2.09 -6.74 -11.01
CA PHE A 31 -2.41 -7.25 -9.67
C PHE A 31 -1.25 -8.02 -9.02
N PHE A 32 -0.35 -8.63 -9.81
CA PHE A 32 0.75 -9.44 -9.29
C PHE A 32 2.09 -8.73 -9.25
N ASP A 33 2.29 -7.68 -10.03
CA ASP A 33 3.51 -6.87 -9.99
C ASP A 33 3.38 -5.78 -8.90
N LYS A 34 3.34 -6.23 -7.65
CA LYS A 34 3.76 -5.35 -6.56
C LYS A 34 5.28 -5.29 -6.63
N PRO A 35 5.89 -4.14 -6.93
CA PRO A 35 7.33 -4.03 -6.85
C PRO A 35 7.74 -4.38 -5.42
N LYS A 36 8.45 -5.48 -5.26
CA LYS A 36 9.18 -5.77 -4.01
C LYS A 36 10.22 -4.66 -3.87
N TYR A 37 9.91 -3.67 -3.09
CA TYR A 37 10.82 -2.58 -2.70
C TYR A 37 11.93 -3.08 -1.75
N ASN A 38 12.53 -4.22 -2.02
CA ASN A 38 13.53 -4.82 -1.14
C ASN A 38 14.93 -4.88 -1.75
N ASP A 39 15.21 -4.11 -2.80
CA ASP A 39 16.51 -4.21 -3.48
C ASP A 39 17.23 -2.85 -3.61
N ILE A 40 17.29 -2.10 -2.49
CA ILE A 40 18.24 -1.00 -2.39
C ILE A 40 19.09 -1.24 -1.12
N LYS A 41 19.85 -2.31 -1.14
CA LYS A 41 20.80 -2.63 -0.06
C LYS A 41 22.26 -2.37 -0.42
N ASP A 42 22.60 -1.65 -1.46
CA ASP A 42 23.98 -1.28 -1.73
C ASP A 42 24.12 -0.02 -2.58
N ILE A 43 23.63 1.12 -2.07
CA ILE A 43 24.18 2.39 -2.51
C ILE A 43 25.01 2.95 -1.37
N LYS A 44 26.29 2.62 -1.33
CA LYS A 44 27.28 3.42 -0.63
C LYS A 44 27.33 4.80 -1.30
N VAL A 45 26.47 5.70 -0.87
CA VAL A 45 26.64 7.10 -1.18
C VAL A 45 27.66 7.67 -0.21
N THR A 46 28.88 7.75 -0.66
CA THR A 46 29.88 8.62 -0.05
C THR A 46 29.46 10.05 -0.36
N VAL A 47 28.64 10.65 0.47
CA VAL A 47 28.41 12.09 0.43
C VAL A 47 29.27 12.74 1.48
N SER A 48 30.35 13.33 0.98
CA SER A 48 31.18 14.26 1.71
C SER A 48 30.37 15.50 2.09
N ALA A 49 30.30 15.69 3.39
CA ALA A 49 30.10 16.94 4.14
C ALA A 49 29.65 18.19 3.38
N THR A 50 28.50 18.68 3.70
CA THR A 50 28.19 20.01 4.25
C THR A 50 26.69 20.23 4.23
N VAL A 51 25.98 19.94 5.28
CA VAL A 51 24.72 20.64 5.56
C VAL A 51 24.50 20.69 7.07
N SER A 52 24.55 21.89 7.56
CA SER A 52 23.74 22.51 8.60
C SER A 52 22.85 21.54 9.38
N GLU A 53 23.21 21.41 10.66
CA GLU A 53 22.41 20.88 11.72
C GLU A 53 21.07 21.60 11.79
N ALA A 54 20.01 20.96 11.27
CA ALA A 54 18.73 21.08 11.87
C ALA A 54 18.61 19.87 12.81
N VAL A 55 19.05 20.03 14.04
CA VAL A 55 18.74 19.11 15.12
C VAL A 55 17.24 19.19 15.33
N THR A 56 16.52 18.35 14.60
CA THR A 56 15.21 17.93 15.04
C THR A 56 15.48 16.84 16.06
N THR A 57 15.40 17.17 17.33
CA THR A 57 15.14 16.18 18.37
C THR A 57 13.75 15.63 18.11
N ALA A 58 13.62 14.79 17.07
CA ALA A 58 12.48 13.94 16.91
C ALA A 58 12.57 12.93 18.05
N ASN A 59 11.59 12.95 18.91
CA ASN A 59 11.32 11.88 19.85
C ASN A 59 11.38 10.58 19.05
N GLU A 60 12.36 9.72 19.32
CA GLU A 60 12.65 8.51 18.53
C GLU A 60 11.56 7.43 18.63
N GLU A 61 10.42 7.73 19.23
CA GLU A 61 9.30 6.82 19.43
C GLU A 61 8.00 7.22 18.72
N SER A 62 7.94 8.36 18.03
CA SER A 62 6.68 8.76 17.38
C SER A 62 6.51 8.13 15.99
N VAL A 63 5.34 7.54 15.75
CA VAL A 63 4.97 6.91 14.47
C VAL A 63 3.99 7.81 13.71
N ASN A 64 4.41 8.32 12.55
CA ASN A 64 3.53 9.11 11.70
C ASN A 64 2.70 8.18 10.80
N ILE A 65 1.39 8.10 11.06
CA ILE A 65 0.48 7.18 10.35
C ILE A 65 0.30 7.47 8.86
N ASN A 66 0.68 8.67 8.42
CA ASN A 66 0.61 9.04 7.01
C ASN A 66 1.84 8.61 6.21
N THR A 67 2.98 8.42 6.87
CA THR A 67 4.26 8.12 6.21
C THR A 67 4.85 6.78 6.61
N ALA A 68 4.53 6.29 7.82
CA ALA A 68 5.03 5.04 8.35
C ALA A 68 4.79 3.85 7.40
N ASP A 69 5.75 2.96 7.33
CA ASP A 69 5.60 1.69 6.66
C ASP A 69 4.88 0.64 7.54
N ALA A 70 4.65 -0.56 6.98
CA ALA A 70 3.93 -1.60 7.72
C ALA A 70 4.71 -2.06 8.96
N GLU A 71 6.03 -2.09 8.91
CA GLU A 71 6.88 -2.51 10.02
C GLU A 71 6.84 -1.47 11.15
N GLU A 72 6.93 -0.18 10.81
CA GLU A 72 6.80 0.91 11.78
C GLU A 72 5.42 0.92 12.44
N LEU A 73 4.36 0.71 11.67
CA LEU A 73 3.00 0.65 12.19
C LEU A 73 2.78 -0.52 13.15
N THR A 74 3.49 -1.65 12.99
CA THR A 74 3.38 -2.77 13.94
C THR A 74 4.01 -2.51 15.30
N LYS A 75 4.82 -1.45 15.46
CA LYS A 75 5.33 -1.00 16.77
C LYS A 75 4.22 -0.44 17.66
N LEU A 76 3.12 0.00 17.06
CA LEU A 76 1.96 0.50 17.78
C LEU A 76 1.23 -0.62 18.53
N PHE A 77 0.84 -0.32 19.78
CA PHE A 77 0.13 -1.30 20.59
C PHE A 77 -1.16 -1.78 19.92
N GLY A 78 -1.28 -3.10 19.76
CA GLY A 78 -2.46 -3.72 19.17
C GLY A 78 -2.56 -3.60 17.64
N ILE A 79 -1.53 -3.07 16.98
CA ILE A 79 -1.43 -3.05 15.53
C ILE A 79 -0.50 -4.18 15.08
N GLY A 80 -1.06 -5.22 14.50
CA GLY A 80 -0.30 -6.28 13.84
C GLY A 80 -0.27 -6.08 12.32
N GLU A 81 0.41 -6.95 11.60
CA GLU A 81 0.60 -6.87 10.15
C GLU A 81 -0.69 -6.60 9.36
N LYS A 82 -1.79 -7.29 9.74
CA LYS A 82 -3.08 -7.09 9.08
C LYS A 82 -3.59 -5.65 9.26
N ARG A 83 -3.58 -5.13 10.49
CA ARG A 83 -4.06 -3.77 10.77
C ARG A 83 -3.13 -2.71 10.18
N ALA A 84 -1.82 -2.95 10.18
CA ALA A 84 -0.86 -2.09 9.51
C ALA A 84 -1.15 -2.01 7.99
N SER A 85 -1.45 -3.14 7.36
CA SER A 85 -1.86 -3.18 5.96
C SER A 85 -3.19 -2.45 5.73
N ASP A 86 -4.17 -2.64 6.62
CA ASP A 86 -5.48 -1.98 6.55
C ASP A 86 -5.35 -0.43 6.69
N ILE A 87 -4.41 0.06 7.52
CA ILE A 87 -4.09 1.50 7.65
C ILE A 87 -3.52 2.06 6.34
N ILE A 88 -2.54 1.36 5.76
CA ILE A 88 -1.92 1.77 4.49
C ILE A 88 -2.97 1.80 3.38
N GLU A 89 -3.79 0.75 3.27
CA GLU A 89 -4.86 0.68 2.28
C GLU A 89 -5.89 1.80 2.47
N TYR A 90 -6.23 2.13 3.73
CA TYR A 90 -7.16 3.22 4.03
C TYR A 90 -6.63 4.57 3.53
N ARG A 91 -5.35 4.91 3.84
CA ARG A 91 -4.76 6.18 3.39
C ARG A 91 -4.57 6.26 1.87
N GLU A 92 -4.34 5.13 1.20
CA GLU A 92 -4.25 5.07 -0.26
C GLU A 92 -5.61 5.32 -0.95
N LYS A 93 -6.69 4.83 -0.36
CA LYS A 93 -8.05 4.96 -0.91
C LYS A 93 -8.73 6.27 -0.55
N ASN A 94 -8.57 6.71 0.69
CA ASN A 94 -9.31 7.85 1.24
C ASN A 94 -8.46 9.12 1.36
N GLY A 95 -7.16 9.01 1.11
CA GLY A 95 -6.20 10.09 1.32
C GLY A 95 -5.60 10.06 2.73
N ARG A 96 -4.79 11.07 3.02
CA ARG A 96 -4.08 11.17 4.30
C ARG A 96 -5.05 11.35 5.46
N PHE A 97 -4.72 10.76 6.59
CA PHE A 97 -5.39 11.04 7.86
C PHE A 97 -5.18 12.50 8.25
N ARG A 98 -6.24 13.18 8.63
CA ARG A 98 -6.21 14.58 9.08
C ARG A 98 -6.04 14.72 10.58
N SER A 99 -6.43 13.66 11.30
CA SER A 99 -6.28 13.55 12.74
C SER A 99 -6.07 12.09 13.16
N ILE A 100 -5.57 11.88 14.36
CA ILE A 100 -5.34 10.52 14.88
C ILE A 100 -6.65 9.77 15.11
N GLU A 101 -7.75 10.47 15.39
CA GLU A 101 -9.08 9.89 15.60
C GLU A 101 -9.60 9.18 14.35
N GLU A 102 -9.21 9.63 13.17
CA GLU A 102 -9.61 8.99 11.90
C GLU A 102 -9.11 7.55 11.76
N LEU A 103 -8.12 7.14 12.55
CA LEU A 103 -7.69 5.74 12.62
C LEU A 103 -8.84 4.78 13.02
N THR A 104 -9.82 5.25 13.77
CA THR A 104 -10.99 4.44 14.16
C THR A 104 -11.88 4.06 12.97
N ASN A 105 -11.73 4.73 11.83
CA ASN A 105 -12.40 4.37 10.58
C ASN A 105 -11.76 3.14 9.90
N VAL A 106 -10.55 2.75 10.32
CA VAL A 106 -9.87 1.57 9.80
C VAL A 106 -10.41 0.34 10.51
N ASN A 107 -10.74 -0.70 9.72
CA ASN A 107 -11.31 -1.92 10.27
C ASN A 107 -10.40 -2.58 11.31
N GLY A 108 -10.97 -2.87 12.48
CA GLY A 108 -10.26 -3.52 13.59
C GLY A 108 -9.46 -2.58 14.49
N ILE A 109 -9.51 -1.26 14.27
CA ILE A 109 -8.94 -0.27 15.16
C ILE A 109 -10.07 0.36 15.99
N SER A 110 -10.04 0.13 17.28
CA SER A 110 -11.00 0.69 18.23
C SER A 110 -10.43 1.91 18.94
N GLU A 111 -11.30 2.70 19.54
CA GLU A 111 -10.92 3.83 20.39
C GLU A 111 -9.93 3.43 21.49
N SER A 112 -10.08 2.22 22.06
CA SER A 112 -9.13 1.70 23.06
C SER A 112 -7.71 1.48 22.52
N VAL A 113 -7.58 1.11 21.24
CA VAL A 113 -6.28 0.99 20.57
C VAL A 113 -5.70 2.38 20.33
N LEU A 114 -6.53 3.33 19.88
CA LEU A 114 -6.14 4.72 19.68
C LEU A 114 -5.59 5.34 20.97
N GLN A 115 -6.35 5.27 22.07
CA GLN A 115 -5.98 5.84 23.35
C GLN A 115 -4.64 5.32 23.89
N LYS A 116 -4.33 4.03 23.66
CA LYS A 116 -3.08 3.42 24.11
C LYS A 116 -1.85 3.88 23.32
N ASN A 117 -2.06 4.45 22.15
CA ASN A 117 -1.01 4.90 21.27
C ASN A 117 -1.01 6.42 21.07
N ALA A 118 -1.91 7.16 21.73
CA ALA A 118 -2.11 8.59 21.50
C ALA A 118 -0.85 9.43 21.67
N ASP A 119 0.03 9.02 22.58
CA ASP A 119 1.27 9.74 22.91
C ASP A 119 2.38 9.54 21.87
N ILE A 120 2.27 8.47 21.05
CA ILE A 120 3.31 8.07 20.09
C ILE A 120 2.84 8.16 18.64
N ILE A 121 1.54 8.42 18.38
CA ILE A 121 1.01 8.59 17.04
C ILE A 121 1.05 10.07 16.63
N THR A 122 1.45 10.32 15.38
CA THR A 122 1.37 11.63 14.72
C THR A 122 0.76 11.54 13.33
N VAL A 123 0.27 12.65 12.78
CA VAL A 123 -0.29 12.76 11.43
C VAL A 123 0.54 13.65 10.52
#